data_28a6e93d54790c383dbad83e4bcb1b3c
#
_entry.id   28a6e93d54790c383dbad83e4bcb1b3c
#
_cell.length_a   1.000
_cell.length_b   1.000
_cell.length_c   1.000
_cell.angle_alpha   90.00
_cell.angle_beta   90.00
_cell.angle_gamma   90.00
#
_symmetry.space_group_name_H-M   'P 1'
#
loop_
_entity.id
_entity.type
_entity.pdbx_description
1 polymer ?
#
loop_
_entity_poly.entity_id
_entity_poly.type
_entity_poly.pdbx_seq_one_letter_code
_entity_poly.pdbx_strand_id
1 'polypeptide(L)'
;MTSNNEKKLLTKSDINKVFWRSFTVNASFNYERQMSQGAQYALSPILQKLYPDKKELGEALQRHAEFFNTTPMLCPFIFGITAAMEEENATQEDFDPNTINSVKAGLMGPLAGIGDSVFCCLLYTSDAADEL
;
A
#
# COMPACT_ATOMS: atom_id res chain seq x y z
N MET A 1 5.91 -30.31 -11.09
CA MET A 1 6.48 -28.94 -11.12
C MET A 1 5.87 -28.23 -12.32
N THR A 2 4.66 -27.70 -12.16
CA THR A 2 4.00 -26.87 -13.17
C THR A 2 4.47 -25.44 -12.96
N SER A 3 5.32 -24.99 -13.86
CA SER A 3 5.69 -23.58 -14.00
C SER A 3 4.43 -22.80 -14.33
N ASN A 4 3.79 -22.23 -13.33
CA ASN A 4 2.77 -21.21 -13.52
C ASN A 4 3.46 -19.99 -14.13
N ASN A 5 3.40 -19.91 -15.44
CA ASN A 5 3.74 -18.72 -16.19
C ASN A 5 2.54 -17.75 -16.04
N GLU A 6 2.31 -17.32 -14.80
CA GLU A 6 1.33 -16.28 -14.49
C GLU A 6 1.71 -15.05 -15.29
N LYS A 7 0.79 -14.60 -16.11
CA LYS A 7 0.95 -13.47 -17.03
C LYS A 7 1.13 -12.22 -16.17
N LYS A 8 2.37 -11.91 -15.81
CA LYS A 8 2.71 -10.76 -14.98
C LYS A 8 2.31 -9.49 -15.70
N LEU A 9 1.26 -8.84 -15.22
CA LEU A 9 0.69 -7.61 -15.81
C LEU A 9 1.45 -6.37 -15.35
N LEU A 10 1.98 -6.39 -14.12
CA LEU A 10 2.72 -5.27 -13.55
C LEU A 10 4.20 -5.33 -13.89
N THR A 11 4.76 -4.20 -14.28
CA THR A 11 6.19 -4.05 -14.57
C THR A 11 6.93 -3.45 -13.38
N LYS A 12 8.26 -3.61 -13.35
CA LYS A 12 9.11 -2.94 -12.35
C LYS A 12 8.92 -1.42 -12.34
N SER A 13 8.63 -0.81 -13.48
CA SER A 13 8.35 0.61 -13.60
C SER A 13 7.06 1.01 -12.86
N ASP A 14 6.02 0.17 -12.92
CA ASP A 14 4.76 0.43 -12.25
C ASP A 14 4.93 0.36 -10.72
N ILE A 15 5.62 -0.66 -10.23
CA ILE A 15 5.95 -0.78 -8.80
C ILE A 15 6.82 0.39 -8.33
N ASN A 16 7.78 0.83 -9.14
CA ASN A 16 8.61 1.98 -8.80
C ASN A 16 7.81 3.30 -8.71
N LYS A 17 6.79 3.47 -9.55
CA LYS A 17 5.86 4.61 -9.45
C LYS A 17 5.08 4.57 -8.13
N VAL A 18 4.58 3.40 -7.73
CA VAL A 18 3.89 3.22 -6.44
C VAL A 18 4.84 3.54 -5.29
N PHE A 19 6.07 3.05 -5.34
CA PHE A 19 7.10 3.32 -4.34
C PHE A 19 7.32 4.83 -4.14
N TRP A 20 7.57 5.59 -5.19
CA TRP A 20 7.80 7.04 -5.07
C TRP A 20 6.55 7.80 -4.62
N ARG A 21 5.37 7.41 -5.10
CA ARG A 21 4.11 8.03 -4.68
C ARG A 21 3.75 7.73 -3.22
N SER A 22 4.22 6.61 -2.66
CA SER A 22 3.95 6.26 -1.27
C SER A 22 4.52 7.25 -0.26
N PHE A 23 5.58 7.99 -0.61
CA PHE A 23 6.13 9.04 0.27
C PHE A 23 5.21 10.25 0.41
N THR A 24 4.24 10.43 -0.48
CA THR A 24 3.25 11.51 -0.39
C THR A 24 1.98 11.10 0.37
N VAL A 25 1.96 9.93 0.99
CA VAL A 25 0.78 9.37 1.65
C VAL A 25 0.18 10.27 2.73
N ASN A 26 1.01 11.08 3.40
CA ASN A 26 0.58 12.05 4.41
C ASN A 26 0.02 13.37 3.84
N ALA A 27 0.16 13.63 2.55
CA ALA A 27 -0.23 14.91 1.97
C ALA A 27 -1.73 15.20 2.06
N SER A 28 -2.56 14.16 2.17
CA SER A 28 -4.02 14.24 2.27
C SER A 28 -4.57 13.54 3.54
N PHE A 29 -3.85 13.68 4.63
CA PHE A 29 -4.26 13.12 5.92
C PHE A 29 -5.57 13.74 6.43
N ASN A 30 -6.51 12.91 6.88
CA ASN A 30 -7.77 13.35 7.47
C ASN A 30 -8.13 12.50 8.69
N TYR A 31 -8.99 13.05 9.58
CA TYR A 31 -9.36 12.38 10.83
C TYR A 31 -10.18 11.10 10.64
N GLU A 32 -10.97 11.01 9.59
CA GLU A 32 -11.93 9.91 9.40
C GLU A 32 -11.25 8.66 8.86
N ARG A 33 -10.41 8.82 7.83
CA ARG A 33 -9.81 7.71 7.08
C ARG A 33 -8.29 7.73 7.06
N GLN A 34 -7.69 8.66 7.81
CA GLN A 34 -6.25 8.83 7.97
C GLN A 34 -5.52 9.01 6.63
N MET A 35 -4.72 8.05 6.22
CA MET A 35 -3.88 8.07 5.01
C MET A 35 -4.54 7.43 3.78
N SER A 36 -5.84 7.09 3.83
CA SER A 36 -6.50 6.33 2.76
C SER A 36 -6.46 7.02 1.40
N GLN A 37 -6.63 8.34 1.34
CA GLN A 37 -6.54 9.10 0.09
C GLN A 37 -5.13 9.05 -0.51
N GLY A 38 -4.11 9.14 0.33
CA GLY A 38 -2.73 8.96 -0.10
C GLY A 38 -2.44 7.55 -0.61
N ALA A 39 -3.03 6.54 0.03
CA ALA A 39 -2.95 5.15 -0.43
C ALA A 39 -3.62 4.96 -1.79
N GLN A 40 -4.82 5.51 -2.00
CA GLN A 40 -5.48 5.50 -3.31
C GLN A 40 -4.63 6.18 -4.38
N TYR A 41 -4.06 7.35 -4.07
CA TYR A 41 -3.19 8.07 -5.01
C TYR A 41 -1.94 7.26 -5.37
N ALA A 42 -1.32 6.60 -4.38
CA ALA A 42 -0.13 5.79 -4.62
C ALA A 42 -0.44 4.56 -5.49
N LEU A 43 -1.57 3.88 -5.25
CA LEU A 43 -1.98 2.68 -5.97
C LEU A 43 -2.66 2.97 -7.32
N SER A 44 -3.18 4.18 -7.55
CA SER A 44 -3.96 4.53 -8.74
C SER A 44 -3.32 4.12 -10.08
N PRO A 45 -1.99 4.24 -10.31
CA PRO A 45 -1.42 3.89 -11.60
C PRO A 45 -1.50 2.40 -11.93
N ILE A 46 -1.38 1.55 -10.90
CA ILE A 46 -1.48 0.10 -11.10
C ILE A 46 -2.94 -0.34 -11.24
N LEU A 47 -3.86 0.25 -10.44
CA LEU A 47 -5.28 -0.06 -10.53
C LEU A 47 -5.86 0.30 -11.91
N GLN A 48 -5.50 1.46 -12.47
CA GLN A 48 -5.89 1.86 -13.83
C GLN A 48 -5.36 0.91 -14.91
N LYS A 49 -4.22 0.28 -14.67
CA LYS A 49 -3.64 -0.68 -15.60
C LYS A 49 -4.27 -2.06 -15.49
N LEU A 50 -4.60 -2.50 -14.27
CA LEU A 50 -5.20 -3.80 -13.99
C LEU A 50 -6.69 -3.85 -14.37
N TYR A 51 -7.41 -2.75 -14.13
CA TYR A 51 -8.86 -2.64 -14.34
C TYR A 51 -9.19 -1.62 -15.43
N PRO A 52 -9.23 -2.02 -16.71
CA PRO A 52 -9.59 -1.13 -17.82
C PRO A 52 -11.07 -0.74 -17.82
N ASP A 53 -11.93 -1.55 -17.20
CA ASP A 53 -13.35 -1.23 -17.04
C ASP A 53 -13.54 -0.23 -15.89
N LYS A 54 -14.35 0.82 -16.17
CA LYS A 54 -14.61 1.89 -15.20
C LYS A 54 -15.33 1.43 -13.94
N LYS A 55 -16.17 0.39 -14.06
CA LYS A 55 -16.91 -0.15 -12.93
C LYS A 55 -15.97 -0.90 -11.99
N GLU A 56 -15.17 -1.81 -12.52
CA GLU A 56 -14.18 -2.58 -11.76
C GLU A 56 -13.13 -1.67 -11.13
N LEU A 57 -12.66 -0.66 -11.86
CA LEU A 57 -11.75 0.35 -11.33
C LEU A 57 -12.38 1.14 -10.18
N GLY A 58 -13.68 1.48 -10.29
CA GLY A 58 -14.41 2.16 -9.23
C GLY A 58 -14.51 1.31 -7.96
N GLU A 59 -14.80 0.04 -8.08
CA GLU A 59 -14.85 -0.92 -6.97
C GLU A 59 -13.47 -1.10 -6.32
N ALA A 60 -12.40 -1.20 -7.12
CA ALA A 60 -11.04 -1.26 -6.62
C ALA A 60 -10.64 0.03 -5.87
N LEU A 61 -10.94 1.19 -6.42
CA LEU A 61 -10.69 2.47 -5.74
C LEU A 61 -11.49 2.62 -4.45
N GLN A 62 -12.74 2.18 -4.42
CA GLN A 62 -13.57 2.18 -3.21
C GLN A 62 -12.98 1.28 -2.12
N ARG A 63 -12.50 0.10 -2.47
CA ARG A 63 -11.79 -0.82 -1.57
C ARG A 63 -10.57 -0.18 -0.91
N HIS A 64 -9.83 0.66 -1.65
CA HIS A 64 -8.67 1.38 -1.12
C HIS A 64 -9.02 2.72 -0.46
N ALA A 65 -10.30 3.13 -0.47
CA ALA A 65 -10.78 4.29 0.30
C ALA A 65 -11.04 3.97 1.78
N GLU A 66 -10.96 2.72 2.20
CA GLU A 66 -11.12 2.32 3.59
C GLU A 66 -10.00 2.86 4.46
N PHE A 67 -10.22 2.84 5.77
CA PHE A 67 -9.26 3.31 6.75
C PHE A 67 -7.86 2.72 6.51
N PHE A 68 -6.86 3.58 6.46
CA PHE A 68 -5.46 3.19 6.34
C PHE A 68 -4.59 4.11 7.19
N ASN A 69 -3.84 3.54 8.12
CA ASN A 69 -2.89 4.27 8.95
C ASN A 69 -1.71 3.38 9.35
N THR A 70 -0.50 3.82 9.03
CA THR A 70 0.75 3.15 9.42
C THR A 70 1.89 4.15 9.38
N THR A 71 3.08 3.75 9.81
CA THR A 71 4.27 4.58 9.68
C THR A 71 4.58 4.82 8.20
N PRO A 72 4.68 6.09 7.74
CA PRO A 72 4.82 6.43 6.31
C PRO A 72 6.01 5.76 5.62
N MET A 73 7.10 5.56 6.34
CA MET A 73 8.31 4.91 5.81
C MET A 73 8.08 3.43 5.46
N LEU A 74 7.09 2.78 6.06
CA LEU A 74 6.72 1.38 5.80
C LEU A 74 5.55 1.20 4.83
N CYS A 75 4.89 2.29 4.42
CA CYS A 75 3.83 2.26 3.41
C CYS A 75 4.25 1.58 2.10
N PRO A 76 5.46 1.81 1.55
CA PRO A 76 5.88 1.15 0.31
C PRO A 76 5.83 -0.37 0.38
N PHE A 77 6.13 -0.95 1.55
CA PHE A 77 6.06 -2.39 1.75
C PHE A 77 4.62 -2.92 1.67
N ILE A 78 3.69 -2.27 2.38
CA ILE A 78 2.27 -2.66 2.33
C ILE A 78 1.72 -2.49 0.91
N PHE A 79 2.04 -1.39 0.24
CA PHE A 79 1.56 -1.14 -1.12
C PHE A 79 2.15 -2.11 -2.14
N GLY A 80 3.38 -2.58 -1.94
CA GLY A 80 3.97 -3.64 -2.76
C GLY A 80 3.21 -4.96 -2.66
N ILE A 81 2.86 -5.38 -1.45
CA ILE A 81 2.03 -6.57 -1.21
C ILE A 81 0.62 -6.37 -1.79
N THR A 82 0.01 -5.22 -1.55
CA THR A 82 -1.31 -4.88 -2.08
C THR A 82 -1.33 -4.92 -3.61
N ALA A 83 -0.29 -4.39 -4.25
CA ALA A 83 -0.14 -4.42 -5.70
C ALA A 83 -0.09 -5.84 -6.27
N ALA A 84 0.65 -6.74 -5.60
CA ALA A 84 0.72 -8.14 -6.00
C ALA A 84 -0.63 -8.85 -5.83
N MET A 85 -1.36 -8.56 -4.75
CA MET A 85 -2.69 -9.14 -4.52
C MET A 85 -3.74 -8.59 -5.51
N GLU A 86 -3.65 -7.32 -5.90
CA GLU A 86 -4.53 -6.74 -6.93
C GLU A 86 -4.22 -7.33 -8.32
N GLU A 87 -2.95 -7.61 -8.62
CA GLU A 87 -2.57 -8.33 -9.85
C GLU A 87 -3.16 -9.74 -9.87
N GLU A 88 -3.12 -10.45 -8.73
CA GLU A 88 -3.72 -11.77 -8.59
C GLU A 88 -5.25 -11.72 -8.72
N ASN A 89 -5.90 -10.76 -8.06
CA ASN A 89 -7.34 -10.54 -8.16
C ASN A 89 -7.79 -10.22 -9.61
N ALA A 90 -6.99 -9.50 -10.36
CA ALA A 90 -7.29 -9.18 -11.76
C ALA A 90 -7.06 -10.36 -12.72
N THR A 91 -6.33 -11.39 -12.32
CA THR A 91 -5.97 -12.55 -13.16
C THR A 91 -6.74 -13.82 -12.79
N GLN A 92 -7.25 -13.93 -11.58
CA GLN A 92 -7.95 -15.11 -11.05
C GLN A 92 -9.41 -14.77 -10.71
N GLU A 93 -10.35 -15.51 -11.30
CA GLU A 93 -11.79 -15.31 -11.05
C GLU A 93 -12.22 -15.74 -9.64
N ASP A 94 -11.51 -16.67 -9.01
CA ASP A 94 -11.83 -17.23 -7.70
C ASP A 94 -11.20 -16.45 -6.52
N PHE A 95 -10.50 -15.35 -6.78
CA PHE A 95 -9.86 -14.56 -5.73
C PHE A 95 -10.88 -13.71 -4.96
N ASP A 96 -10.86 -13.79 -3.61
CA ASP A 96 -11.73 -12.96 -2.78
C ASP A 96 -11.11 -11.57 -2.55
N PRO A 97 -11.69 -10.49 -3.11
CA PRO A 97 -11.20 -9.13 -2.95
C PRO A 97 -11.12 -8.63 -1.49
N ASN A 98 -11.93 -9.21 -0.58
CA ASN A 98 -11.90 -8.85 0.84
C ASN A 98 -10.59 -9.25 1.53
N THR A 99 -9.91 -10.26 0.99
CA THR A 99 -8.60 -10.69 1.47
C THR A 99 -7.57 -9.56 1.41
N ILE A 100 -7.63 -8.70 0.39
CA ILE A 100 -6.73 -7.55 0.22
C ILE A 100 -6.85 -6.58 1.40
N ASN A 101 -8.09 -6.24 1.79
CA ASN A 101 -8.33 -5.36 2.94
C ASN A 101 -7.95 -6.02 4.27
N SER A 102 -8.20 -7.30 4.41
CA SER A 102 -7.81 -8.07 5.60
C SER A 102 -6.29 -8.10 5.78
N VAL A 103 -5.53 -8.30 4.73
CA VAL A 103 -4.06 -8.28 4.76
C VAL A 103 -3.54 -6.87 5.02
N LYS A 104 -4.09 -5.83 4.38
CA LYS A 104 -3.76 -4.43 4.68
C LYS A 104 -3.98 -4.12 6.17
N ALA A 105 -5.17 -4.45 6.70
CA ALA A 105 -5.51 -4.22 8.10
C ALA A 105 -4.58 -4.99 9.04
N GLY A 106 -4.28 -6.24 8.73
CA GLY A 106 -3.37 -7.08 9.51
C GLY A 106 -1.92 -6.59 9.55
N LEU A 107 -1.48 -5.89 8.51
CA LEU A 107 -0.11 -5.35 8.43
C LEU A 107 0.01 -3.94 9.03
N MET A 108 -1.06 -3.14 9.01
CA MET A 108 -1.04 -1.75 9.48
C MET A 108 -0.58 -1.62 10.94
N GLY A 109 -1.19 -2.37 11.84
CA GLY A 109 -0.91 -2.29 13.28
C GLY A 109 0.53 -2.68 13.63
N PRO A 110 0.97 -3.90 13.32
CA PRO A 110 2.34 -4.34 13.60
C PRO A 110 3.41 -3.46 12.98
N LEU A 111 3.22 -3.01 11.73
CA LEU A 111 4.19 -2.15 11.05
C LEU A 111 4.18 -0.72 11.61
N ALA A 112 3.03 -0.19 12.05
CA ALA A 112 3.00 1.08 12.76
C ALA A 112 3.79 0.98 14.06
N GLY A 113 3.54 -0.05 14.88
CA GLY A 113 4.27 -0.24 16.14
C GLY A 113 5.78 -0.39 15.97
N ILE A 114 6.22 -1.18 14.99
CA ILE A 114 7.65 -1.35 14.67
C ILE A 114 8.23 -0.03 14.14
N GLY A 115 7.54 0.62 13.22
CA GLY A 115 7.99 1.88 12.62
C GLY A 115 8.16 2.97 13.66
N ASP A 116 7.16 3.20 14.49
CA ASP A 116 7.18 4.22 15.52
C ASP A 116 8.29 3.93 16.54
N SER A 117 8.46 2.68 16.98
CA SER A 117 9.52 2.30 17.90
C SER A 117 10.92 2.54 17.33
N VAL A 118 11.16 2.17 16.07
CA VAL A 118 12.47 2.34 15.43
C VAL A 118 12.77 3.81 15.15
N PHE A 119 11.83 4.53 14.53
CA PHE A 119 12.06 5.91 14.12
C PHE A 119 12.07 6.88 15.30
N CYS A 120 11.18 6.71 16.29
CA CYS A 120 11.22 7.53 17.51
C CYS A 120 12.49 7.27 18.31
N CYS A 121 12.93 6.02 18.43
CA CYS A 121 14.16 5.67 19.13
C CYS A 121 15.40 6.27 18.44
N LEU A 122 15.46 6.20 17.10
CA LEU A 122 16.57 6.80 16.33
C LEU A 122 16.63 8.32 16.47
N LEU A 123 15.48 9.00 16.37
CA LEU A 123 15.41 10.46 16.53
C LEU A 123 15.82 10.88 17.93
N TYR A 124 15.31 10.20 18.97
CA TYR A 124 15.66 10.51 20.35
C TYR A 124 17.16 10.30 20.66
N THR A 125 17.74 9.25 20.08
CA THR A 125 19.18 8.97 20.24
C THR A 125 20.04 10.02 19.51
N SER A 126 19.58 10.49 18.34
CA SER A 126 20.26 11.56 17.59
C SER A 126 20.23 12.89 18.33
N ASP A 127 19.07 13.31 18.86
CA ASP A 127 18.95 14.53 19.66
C ASP A 127 19.83 14.48 20.91
N ALA A 128 19.87 13.34 21.61
CA ALA A 128 20.72 13.18 22.78
C ALA A 128 22.24 13.20 22.44
N ALA A 129 22.60 12.84 21.20
CA ALA A 129 24.01 12.92 20.75
C ALA A 129 24.43 14.34 20.35
N ASP A 130 23.50 15.17 19.90
CA ASP A 130 23.74 16.58 19.52
C ASP A 130 23.85 17.51 20.76
N GLU A 131 23.36 17.07 21.92
CA GLU A 131 23.49 17.80 23.20
C GLU A 131 24.79 17.52 23.97
N LEU A 132 25.66 16.62 23.49
CA LEU A 132 26.96 16.28 24.06
C LEU A 132 28.10 16.96 23.32
#